data_ec9e89fc28a751144c9abfcd4c1c49cb
#
_entry.id   ec9e89fc28a751144c9abfcd4c1c49cb
#
_cell.length_a   1.000
_cell.length_b   1.000
_cell.length_c   1.000
_cell.angle_alpha   90.00
_cell.angle_beta   90.00
_cell.angle_gamma   90.00
#
_symmetry.space_group_name_H-M   'P 1'
#
loop_
_entity.id
_entity.type
_entity.pdbx_description
1 polymer ?
#
loop_
_entity_poly.entity_id
_entity_poly.type
_entity_poly.pdbx_seq_one_letter_code
_entity_poly.pdbx_strand_id
1 'polypeptide(L)'
;LLMGDPGVSKSQLLTYMSNLSPRGKFASGGSVTSAGLTAAAVKDGFSDGRFALEAGVLPLSDRGLAAIDEFDKIGKQERSAIHPAMEQQKVRVAKGGITATLNSRCAVLAAANPKSGRFEYRGSNASIMQSFAETDLEAPLASRFDLIWLLSDIPDRGLDERIATHIIRNRASGSSELQIED
;
A
#
# COMPACT_ATOMS: atom_id res chain seq x y z
N LEU A 1 -6.94 4.84 -2.38
CA LEU A 1 -6.12 5.21 -1.22
C LEU A 1 -6.98 5.24 0.03
N LEU A 2 -6.53 4.57 1.08
CA LEU A 2 -7.12 4.60 2.43
C LEU A 2 -6.27 5.55 3.29
N MET A 3 -6.80 6.69 3.67
CA MET A 3 -6.18 7.59 4.64
C MET A 3 -6.91 7.42 5.96
N GLY A 4 -6.20 7.23 7.06
CA GLY A 4 -6.92 7.01 8.31
C GLY A 4 -6.04 7.03 9.55
N ASP A 5 -6.70 7.16 10.69
CA ASP A 5 -6.06 7.07 11.99
C ASP A 5 -5.40 5.69 12.22
N PRO A 6 -4.36 5.58 13.04
CA PRO A 6 -3.82 4.29 13.46
C PRO A 6 -4.91 3.45 14.14
N GLY A 7 -4.87 2.13 13.93
CA GLY A 7 -5.81 1.21 14.58
C GLY A 7 -7.14 0.96 13.86
N VAL A 8 -7.45 1.68 12.77
CA VAL A 8 -8.69 1.47 11.98
C VAL A 8 -8.57 0.32 10.96
N SER A 9 -7.76 -0.67 11.23
CA SER A 9 -7.62 -1.94 10.48
C SER A 9 -7.21 -1.81 9.00
N LYS A 10 -6.59 -0.70 8.57
CA LYS A 10 -6.16 -0.49 7.18
C LYS A 10 -5.24 -1.61 6.69
N SER A 11 -4.19 -1.95 7.46
CA SER A 11 -3.21 -2.99 7.11
C SER A 11 -3.86 -4.37 6.98
N GLN A 12 -4.87 -4.67 7.81
CA GLN A 12 -5.63 -5.92 7.73
C GLN A 12 -6.43 -5.99 6.44
N LEU A 13 -7.10 -4.90 6.07
CA LEU A 13 -7.82 -4.77 4.80
C LEU A 13 -6.89 -4.98 3.60
N LEU A 14 -5.71 -4.33 3.61
CA LEU A 14 -4.74 -4.47 2.54
C LEU A 14 -4.24 -5.92 2.40
N THR A 15 -3.92 -6.55 3.54
CA THR A 15 -3.49 -7.95 3.58
C THR A 15 -4.56 -8.88 3.04
N TYR A 16 -5.81 -8.71 3.49
CA TYR A 16 -6.93 -9.50 3.02
C TYR A 16 -7.14 -9.37 1.50
N MET A 17 -7.16 -8.14 1.00
CA MET A 17 -7.35 -7.87 -0.43
C MET A 17 -6.20 -8.40 -1.29
N SER A 18 -4.96 -8.33 -0.80
CA SER A 18 -3.81 -8.89 -1.50
C SER A 18 -3.88 -10.41 -1.60
N ASN A 19 -4.38 -11.09 -0.57
CA ASN A 19 -4.57 -12.54 -0.56
C ASN A 19 -5.75 -12.98 -1.44
N LEU A 20 -6.80 -12.17 -1.52
CA LEU A 20 -7.97 -12.45 -2.35
C LEU A 20 -7.66 -12.28 -3.84
N SER A 21 -6.79 -11.35 -4.20
CA SER A 21 -6.45 -11.09 -5.60
C SER A 21 -5.53 -12.18 -6.18
N PRO A 22 -5.81 -12.74 -7.37
CA PRO A 22 -5.00 -13.81 -7.99
C PRO A 22 -3.52 -13.45 -8.20
N ARG A 23 -3.17 -12.19 -8.27
CA ARG A 23 -1.79 -11.67 -8.37
C ARG A 23 -1.56 -10.58 -7.35
N GLY A 24 -2.18 -10.73 -6.18
CA GLY A 24 -2.00 -9.80 -5.08
C GLY A 24 -0.59 -9.85 -4.53
N LYS A 25 0.01 -8.68 -4.33
CA LYS A 25 1.29 -8.51 -3.65
C LYS A 25 1.15 -7.43 -2.59
N PHE A 26 1.79 -7.67 -1.45
CA PHE A 26 1.81 -6.74 -0.34
C PHE A 26 3.21 -6.18 -0.14
N ALA A 27 3.31 -4.88 0.14
CA ALA A 27 4.55 -4.22 0.50
C ALA A 27 4.29 -3.19 1.62
N SER A 28 5.32 -2.91 2.44
CA SER A 28 5.30 -1.80 3.40
C SER A 28 6.20 -0.67 2.89
N GLY A 29 5.64 0.52 2.78
CA GLY A 29 6.34 1.73 2.32
C GLY A 29 7.52 2.12 3.21
N GLY A 30 7.48 1.77 4.50
CA GLY A 30 8.58 2.05 5.43
C GLY A 30 9.83 1.21 5.19
N SER A 31 9.73 0.06 4.53
CA SER A 31 10.84 -0.86 4.29
C SER A 31 11.16 -1.09 2.82
N VAL A 32 10.30 -0.63 1.91
CA VAL A 32 10.47 -0.88 0.47
C VAL A 32 11.45 0.09 -0.17
N THR A 33 12.24 -0.40 -1.12
CA THR A 33 13.11 0.42 -1.97
C THR A 33 12.46 0.68 -3.33
N SER A 34 12.98 1.64 -4.10
CA SER A 34 12.53 1.88 -5.48
C SER A 34 12.66 0.64 -6.35
N ALA A 35 13.72 -0.14 -6.18
CA ALA A 35 13.93 -1.42 -6.85
C ALA A 35 12.88 -2.46 -6.45
N GLY A 36 12.58 -2.57 -5.15
CA GLY A 36 11.55 -3.49 -4.64
C GLY A 36 10.14 -3.13 -5.08
N LEU A 37 9.86 -1.85 -5.36
CA LEU A 37 8.58 -1.43 -5.94
C LEU A 37 8.52 -1.65 -7.45
N THR A 38 9.61 -1.39 -8.16
CA THR A 38 9.65 -1.38 -9.62
C THR A 38 10.42 -2.56 -10.19
N ALA A 39 11.70 -2.44 -10.41
CA ALA A 39 12.57 -3.54 -10.82
C ALA A 39 14.04 -3.19 -10.62
N ALA A 40 14.88 -4.20 -10.46
CA ALA A 40 16.32 -4.08 -10.35
C ALA A 40 17.05 -4.95 -11.36
N ALA A 41 18.23 -4.48 -11.82
CA ALA A 41 19.22 -5.35 -12.41
C ALA A 41 20.19 -5.77 -11.30
N VAL A 42 20.19 -7.05 -10.96
CA VAL A 42 21.04 -7.67 -9.92
C VAL A 42 22.08 -8.57 -10.59
N LYS A 43 23.26 -8.68 -9.99
CA LYS A 43 24.25 -9.63 -10.49
C LYS A 43 23.78 -11.05 -10.19
N ASP A 44 23.74 -11.87 -11.24
CA ASP A 44 23.47 -13.29 -11.09
C ASP A 44 24.67 -13.98 -10.43
N GLY A 45 24.44 -14.59 -9.27
CA GLY A 45 25.49 -15.29 -8.53
C GLY A 45 25.98 -16.59 -9.18
N PHE A 46 25.25 -17.10 -10.19
CA PHE A 46 25.55 -18.36 -10.87
C PHE A 46 26.16 -18.17 -12.28
N SER A 47 26.15 -16.93 -12.79
CA SER A 47 26.64 -16.63 -14.16
C SER A 47 27.76 -15.61 -14.07
N ASP A 48 28.91 -15.82 -14.72
CA ASP A 48 30.10 -14.99 -14.78
C ASP A 48 29.86 -13.47 -14.90
N GLY A 49 29.32 -12.83 -13.85
CA GLY A 49 29.09 -11.41 -13.77
C GLY A 49 27.95 -10.86 -14.63
N ARG A 50 27.09 -11.71 -15.17
CA ARG A 50 25.88 -11.26 -15.89
C ARG A 50 24.86 -10.68 -14.95
N PHE A 51 24.10 -9.70 -15.44
CA PHE A 51 22.98 -9.13 -14.68
C PHE A 51 21.69 -9.88 -15.03
N ALA A 52 20.91 -10.18 -14.02
CA ALA A 52 19.53 -10.66 -14.13
C ALA A 52 18.55 -9.54 -13.78
N LEU A 53 17.34 -9.56 -14.36
CA LEU A 53 16.28 -8.62 -14.06
C LEU A 53 15.40 -9.19 -12.96
N GLU A 54 15.31 -8.52 -11.82
CA GLU A 54 14.42 -8.84 -10.72
C GLU A 54 13.23 -7.86 -10.73
N ALA A 55 12.01 -8.41 -10.82
CA ALA A 55 10.79 -7.61 -10.83
C ALA A 55 10.37 -7.27 -9.40
N GLY A 56 9.96 -6.01 -9.17
CA GLY A 56 9.39 -5.53 -7.92
C GLY A 56 7.89 -5.77 -7.83
N VAL A 57 7.29 -5.26 -6.74
CA VAL A 57 5.87 -5.47 -6.39
C VAL A 57 4.93 -5.05 -7.52
N LEU A 58 5.12 -3.89 -8.15
CA LEU A 58 4.22 -3.38 -9.19
C LEU A 58 4.20 -4.27 -10.45
N PRO A 59 5.34 -4.66 -11.07
CA PRO A 59 5.34 -5.60 -12.18
C PRO A 59 4.87 -7.01 -11.80
N LEU A 60 5.20 -7.50 -10.60
CA LEU A 60 4.73 -8.81 -10.12
C LEU A 60 3.21 -8.86 -9.96
N SER A 61 2.58 -7.71 -9.71
CA SER A 61 1.12 -7.56 -9.61
C SER A 61 0.45 -7.27 -10.95
N ASP A 62 1.13 -7.38 -12.09
CA ASP A 62 0.54 -7.07 -13.39
C ASP A 62 -0.79 -7.83 -13.59
N ARG A 63 -1.86 -7.10 -13.88
CA ARG A 63 -3.26 -7.57 -13.96
C ARG A 63 -3.84 -8.11 -12.64
N GLY A 64 -3.31 -7.65 -11.52
CA GLY A 64 -3.75 -7.98 -10.17
C GLY A 64 -3.77 -6.74 -9.28
N LEU A 65 -3.40 -6.92 -8.01
CA LEU A 65 -3.45 -5.89 -6.97
C LEU A 65 -2.08 -5.71 -6.31
N ALA A 66 -1.58 -4.50 -6.30
CA ALA A 66 -0.47 -4.08 -5.45
C ALA A 66 -1.02 -3.39 -4.20
N ALA A 67 -0.92 -4.04 -3.05
CA ALA A 67 -1.29 -3.49 -1.75
C ALA A 67 -0.05 -2.89 -1.09
N ILE A 68 -0.07 -1.59 -0.80
CA ILE A 68 1.07 -0.88 -0.23
C ILE A 68 0.64 -0.20 1.07
N ASP A 69 1.10 -0.74 2.18
CA ASP A 69 0.88 -0.15 3.50
C ASP A 69 1.91 0.94 3.78
N GLU A 70 1.62 1.82 4.73
CA GLU A 70 2.50 2.93 5.12
C GLU A 70 3.00 3.75 3.90
N PHE A 71 2.10 4.04 2.97
CA PHE A 71 2.42 4.75 1.73
C PHE A 71 2.99 6.16 1.98
N ASP A 72 2.65 6.77 3.12
CA ASP A 72 3.21 8.02 3.63
C ASP A 72 4.70 7.91 3.99
N LYS A 73 5.20 6.71 4.31
CA LYS A 73 6.61 6.46 4.69
C LYS A 73 7.53 6.24 3.49
N ILE A 74 6.99 6.08 2.30
CA ILE A 74 7.79 5.92 1.08
C ILE A 74 8.67 7.16 0.87
N GLY A 75 9.96 6.98 0.69
CA GLY A 75 10.91 8.06 0.45
C GLY A 75 10.65 8.80 -0.89
N LYS A 76 11.16 10.01 -1.02
CA LYS A 76 10.94 10.83 -2.23
C LYS A 76 11.48 10.17 -3.51
N GLN A 77 12.62 9.47 -3.42
CA GLN A 77 13.19 8.76 -4.57
C GLN A 77 12.30 7.60 -5.01
N GLU A 78 11.80 6.84 -4.05
CA GLU A 78 10.89 5.72 -4.28
C GLU A 78 9.57 6.20 -4.87
N ARG A 79 9.02 7.31 -4.39
CA ARG A 79 7.83 7.95 -4.96
C ARG A 79 8.02 8.33 -6.43
N SER A 80 9.19 8.87 -6.78
CA SER A 80 9.51 9.20 -8.18
C SER A 80 9.49 7.98 -9.11
N ALA A 81 9.84 6.80 -8.60
CA ALA A 81 9.79 5.55 -9.34
C ALA A 81 8.36 4.99 -9.51
N ILE A 82 7.48 5.26 -8.54
CA ILE A 82 6.07 4.82 -8.58
C ILE A 82 5.27 5.64 -9.61
N HIS A 83 5.52 6.94 -9.72
CA HIS A 83 4.77 7.84 -10.61
C HIS A 83 4.61 7.32 -12.04
N PRO A 84 5.71 6.97 -12.77
CA PRO A 84 5.61 6.44 -14.12
C PRO A 84 4.88 5.08 -14.16
N ALA A 85 5.06 4.25 -13.13
CA ALA A 85 4.42 2.94 -13.07
C ALA A 85 2.90 3.06 -12.92
N MET A 86 2.40 4.00 -12.10
CA MET A 86 0.96 4.27 -11.95
C MET A 86 0.36 4.92 -13.19
N GLU A 87 1.08 5.86 -13.81
CA GLU A 87 0.55 6.63 -14.95
C GLU A 87 0.61 5.86 -16.27
N GLN A 88 1.80 5.30 -16.59
CA GLN A 88 2.05 4.61 -17.86
C GLN A 88 1.78 3.11 -17.78
N GLN A 89 1.55 2.57 -16.58
CA GLN A 89 1.40 1.14 -16.31
C GLN A 89 2.57 0.30 -16.83
N LYS A 90 3.77 0.89 -16.79
CA LYS A 90 5.03 0.29 -17.25
C LYS A 90 6.18 0.73 -16.37
N VAL A 91 7.08 -0.19 -16.11
CA VAL A 91 8.36 0.04 -15.46
C VAL A 91 9.48 -0.16 -16.48
N ARG A 92 10.36 0.82 -16.62
CA ARG A 92 11.52 0.75 -17.52
C ARG A 92 12.79 0.62 -16.69
N VAL A 93 13.63 -0.33 -17.07
CA VAL A 93 14.94 -0.55 -16.46
C VAL A 93 16.01 -0.43 -17.53
N ALA A 94 17.02 0.41 -17.28
CA ALA A 94 18.21 0.54 -18.10
C ALA A 94 19.42 0.53 -17.16
N LYS A 95 19.96 -0.63 -16.83
CA LYS A 95 21.09 -0.81 -15.90
C LYS A 95 21.84 -2.10 -16.18
N GLY A 96 23.16 -2.07 -16.02
CA GLY A 96 24.01 -3.27 -16.16
C GLY A 96 23.97 -3.91 -17.54
N GLY A 97 23.78 -3.11 -18.60
CA GLY A 97 23.66 -3.62 -19.98
C GLY A 97 22.28 -4.21 -20.30
N ILE A 98 21.35 -4.23 -19.34
CA ILE A 98 19.96 -4.67 -19.56
C ILE A 98 19.10 -3.44 -19.82
N THR A 99 18.35 -3.46 -20.92
CA THR A 99 17.26 -2.53 -21.20
C THR A 99 15.98 -3.32 -21.33
N ALA A 100 15.05 -3.13 -20.42
CA ALA A 100 13.78 -3.86 -20.39
C ALA A 100 12.61 -2.95 -20.02
N THR A 101 11.43 -3.31 -20.50
CA THR A 101 10.17 -2.70 -20.12
C THR A 101 9.25 -3.78 -19.56
N LEU A 102 8.87 -3.66 -18.31
CA LEU A 102 7.92 -4.53 -17.64
C LEU A 102 6.54 -3.87 -17.60
N ASN A 103 5.50 -4.65 -17.79
CA ASN A 103 4.14 -4.18 -17.56
C ASN A 103 3.83 -4.11 -16.06
N SER A 104 3.09 -3.08 -15.63
CA SER A 104 2.59 -2.90 -14.25
C SER A 104 1.14 -2.42 -14.28
N ARG A 105 0.30 -3.11 -15.04
CA ARG A 105 -1.14 -2.85 -15.18
C ARG A 105 -1.88 -3.44 -14.00
N CYS A 106 -1.60 -2.95 -12.83
CA CYS A 106 -2.22 -3.41 -11.58
C CYS A 106 -3.09 -2.32 -10.96
N ALA A 107 -4.10 -2.73 -10.20
CA ALA A 107 -4.74 -1.83 -9.25
C ALA A 107 -3.77 -1.56 -8.08
N VAL A 108 -3.73 -0.32 -7.60
CA VAL A 108 -2.92 0.04 -6.44
C VAL A 108 -3.86 0.38 -5.28
N LEU A 109 -3.81 -0.42 -4.22
CA LEU A 109 -4.49 -0.17 -2.96
C LEU A 109 -3.45 0.27 -1.93
N ALA A 110 -3.49 1.53 -1.51
CA ALA A 110 -2.51 2.07 -0.58
C ALA A 110 -3.16 2.53 0.72
N ALA A 111 -2.43 2.44 1.84
CA ALA A 111 -2.82 3.00 3.12
C ALA A 111 -1.81 4.03 3.59
N ALA A 112 -2.30 5.13 4.14
CA ALA A 112 -1.49 6.21 4.67
C ALA A 112 -2.01 6.68 6.03
N ASN A 113 -1.10 7.13 6.89
CA ASN A 113 -1.41 7.72 8.19
C ASN A 113 -1.15 9.24 8.18
N PRO A 114 -1.78 10.01 9.07
CA PRO A 114 -1.47 11.41 9.27
C PRO A 114 -0.10 11.59 9.96
N LYS A 115 0.60 12.69 9.66
CA LYS A 115 1.91 13.05 10.26
C LYS A 115 1.86 13.18 11.77
N SER A 116 0.77 13.75 12.29
CA SER A 116 0.54 13.99 13.72
C SER A 116 0.14 12.72 14.49
N GLY A 117 -0.01 11.58 13.81
CA GLY A 117 -0.50 10.33 14.37
C GLY A 117 -2.02 10.21 14.40
N ARG A 118 -2.77 11.30 14.37
CA ARG A 118 -4.25 11.32 14.27
C ARG A 118 -4.69 12.53 13.47
N PHE A 119 -5.80 12.39 12.73
CA PHE A 119 -6.40 13.53 12.04
C PHE A 119 -7.02 14.51 13.06
N GLU A 120 -6.77 15.81 12.87
CA GLU A 120 -7.37 16.88 13.70
C GLU A 120 -8.85 17.04 13.37
N TYR A 121 -9.19 16.97 12.07
CA TYR A 121 -10.55 17.11 11.58
C TYR A 121 -11.24 15.75 11.52
N ARG A 122 -12.27 15.56 12.36
CA ARG A 122 -13.01 14.30 12.48
C ARG A 122 -14.48 14.47 12.15
N GLY A 123 -15.09 13.37 11.69
CA GLY A 123 -16.51 13.31 11.39
C GLY A 123 -16.90 13.87 10.03
N SER A 124 -18.19 14.15 9.84
CA SER A 124 -18.79 14.55 8.56
C SER A 124 -18.28 15.88 8.00
N ASN A 125 -17.63 16.69 8.81
CA ASN A 125 -17.13 18.01 8.41
C ASN A 125 -15.63 17.97 7.99
N ALA A 126 -14.97 16.81 8.09
CA ALA A 126 -13.60 16.66 7.62
C ALA A 126 -13.56 16.74 6.09
N SER A 127 -12.92 17.77 5.57
CA SER A 127 -12.64 17.85 4.14
C SER A 127 -11.50 16.90 3.77
N ILE A 128 -11.65 16.10 2.71
CA ILE A 128 -10.57 15.26 2.17
C ILE A 128 -9.32 16.09 1.91
N MET A 129 -9.46 17.34 1.44
CA MET A 129 -8.37 18.26 1.19
C MET A 129 -7.61 18.65 2.48
N GLN A 130 -8.33 18.90 3.58
CA GLN A 130 -7.71 19.20 4.86
C GLN A 130 -6.98 17.99 5.43
N SER A 131 -7.62 16.82 5.42
CA SER A 131 -7.00 15.57 5.86
C SER A 131 -5.78 15.20 5.02
N PHE A 132 -5.82 15.53 3.71
CA PHE A 132 -4.69 15.33 2.84
C PHE A 132 -3.47 16.19 3.22
N ALA A 133 -3.69 17.44 3.59
CA ALA A 133 -2.63 18.35 4.07
C ALA A 133 -1.94 17.85 5.35
N GLU A 134 -2.64 17.04 6.15
CA GLU A 134 -2.09 16.40 7.35
C GLU A 134 -1.25 15.14 7.05
N THR A 135 -1.23 14.64 5.81
CA THR A 135 -0.38 13.54 5.39
C THR A 135 0.92 14.04 4.75
N ASP A 136 1.94 13.16 4.63
CA ASP A 136 3.18 13.49 3.90
C ASP A 136 3.09 13.13 2.41
N LEU A 137 1.88 13.05 1.87
CA LEU A 137 1.67 12.74 0.48
C LEU A 137 1.65 14.02 -0.37
N GLU A 138 2.36 13.98 -1.47
CA GLU A 138 2.38 15.08 -2.45
C GLU A 138 1.10 15.06 -3.29
N ALA A 139 0.53 16.23 -3.55
CA ALA A 139 -0.68 16.37 -4.35
C ALA A 139 -0.61 15.68 -5.74
N PRO A 140 0.53 15.70 -6.48
CA PRO A 140 0.65 14.98 -7.75
C PRO A 140 0.51 13.46 -7.62
N LEU A 141 0.94 12.88 -6.49
CA LEU A 141 0.80 11.45 -6.25
C LEU A 141 -0.63 11.09 -5.87
N ALA A 142 -1.26 11.92 -5.04
CA ALA A 142 -2.65 11.72 -4.65
C ALA A 142 -3.63 11.80 -5.84
N SER A 143 -3.39 12.73 -6.77
CA SER A 143 -4.24 12.89 -7.95
C SER A 143 -4.26 11.67 -8.89
N ARG A 144 -3.39 10.68 -8.66
CA ARG A 144 -3.36 9.42 -9.42
C ARG A 144 -4.25 8.33 -8.83
N PHE A 145 -4.80 8.56 -7.64
CA PHE A 145 -5.79 7.66 -7.07
C PHE A 145 -7.19 8.08 -7.47
N ASP A 146 -7.94 7.18 -8.08
CA ASP A 146 -9.33 7.41 -8.48
C ASP A 146 -10.27 7.55 -7.28
N LEU A 147 -9.94 6.86 -6.18
CA LEU A 147 -10.72 6.83 -4.96
C LEU A 147 -9.83 7.09 -3.73
N ILE A 148 -10.26 8.03 -2.90
CA ILE A 148 -9.60 8.35 -1.63
C ILE A 148 -10.65 8.26 -0.52
N TRP A 149 -10.39 7.38 0.44
CA TRP A 149 -11.26 7.13 1.59
C TRP A 149 -10.62 7.63 2.86
N LEU A 150 -11.38 8.37 3.65
CA LEU A 150 -10.97 8.83 4.97
C LEU A 150 -11.58 7.93 6.04
N LEU A 151 -10.74 7.28 6.83
CA LEU A 151 -11.12 6.39 7.92
C LEU A 151 -10.75 7.06 9.25
N SER A 152 -11.74 7.67 9.89
CA SER A 152 -11.56 8.36 11.19
C SER A 152 -11.90 7.42 12.33
N ASP A 153 -11.05 7.42 13.37
CA ASP A 153 -11.32 6.75 14.64
C ASP A 153 -12.23 7.65 15.51
N ILE A 154 -13.55 7.45 15.37
CA ILE A 154 -14.54 8.18 16.17
C ILE A 154 -14.92 7.29 17.35
N PRO A 155 -14.66 7.74 18.63
CA PRO A 155 -15.02 6.98 19.80
C PRO A 155 -16.52 6.66 19.85
N ASP A 156 -16.86 5.39 19.81
CA ASP A 156 -18.22 4.86 19.95
C ASP A 156 -18.19 3.67 20.91
N ARG A 157 -18.74 3.85 22.10
CA ARG A 157 -18.71 2.84 23.16
C ARG A 157 -19.35 1.51 22.73
N GLY A 158 -20.44 1.57 21.98
CA GLY A 158 -21.14 0.36 21.54
C GLY A 158 -20.36 -0.42 20.47
N LEU A 159 -19.69 0.30 19.57
CA LEU A 159 -18.81 -0.29 18.56
C LEU A 159 -17.56 -0.86 19.22
N ASP A 160 -16.95 -0.11 20.15
CA ASP A 160 -15.73 -0.52 20.86
C ASP A 160 -15.94 -1.80 21.68
N GLU A 161 -17.08 -1.93 22.37
CA GLU A 161 -17.46 -3.14 23.11
C GLU A 161 -17.62 -4.36 22.19
N ARG A 162 -18.23 -4.18 21.01
CA ARG A 162 -18.36 -5.25 19.99
C ARG A 162 -17.01 -5.67 19.44
N ILE A 163 -16.15 -4.72 19.09
CA ILE A 163 -14.78 -5.00 18.60
C ILE A 163 -13.98 -5.74 19.67
N ALA A 164 -14.00 -5.28 20.91
CA ALA A 164 -13.31 -5.92 22.02
C ALA A 164 -13.79 -7.37 22.22
N THR A 165 -15.12 -7.58 22.20
CA THR A 165 -15.71 -8.91 22.34
C THR A 165 -15.28 -9.84 21.19
N HIS A 166 -15.27 -9.35 19.96
CA HIS A 166 -14.84 -10.09 18.78
C HIS A 166 -13.36 -10.52 18.89
N ILE A 167 -12.49 -9.59 19.28
CA ILE A 167 -11.05 -9.87 19.47
C ILE A 167 -10.84 -10.96 20.54
N ILE A 168 -11.57 -10.88 21.66
CA ILE A 168 -11.47 -11.86 22.76
C ILE A 168 -11.94 -13.23 22.28
N ARG A 169 -13.08 -13.31 21.59
CA ARG A 169 -13.62 -14.56 21.04
C ARG A 169 -12.65 -15.23 20.07
N ASN A 170 -12.10 -14.47 19.10
CA ASN A 170 -11.17 -15.02 18.12
C ASN A 170 -9.88 -15.54 18.76
N ARG A 171 -9.36 -14.86 19.77
CA ARG A 171 -8.20 -15.35 20.52
C ARG A 171 -8.50 -16.59 21.34
N ALA A 172 -9.68 -16.68 21.94
CA ALA A 172 -10.10 -17.82 22.73
C ALA A 172 -10.37 -19.07 21.87
N SER A 173 -10.87 -18.91 20.66
CA SER A 173 -11.14 -20.00 19.72
C SER A 173 -9.91 -20.53 18.99
N GLY A 174 -8.75 -19.87 19.12
CA GLY A 174 -7.50 -20.28 18.45
C GLY A 174 -7.55 -20.15 16.91
N SER A 175 -8.64 -19.63 16.35
CA SER A 175 -8.79 -19.41 14.92
C SER A 175 -8.23 -18.04 14.55
N SER A 176 -7.15 -18.01 13.80
CA SER A 176 -6.63 -16.80 13.17
C SER A 176 -7.31 -16.50 11.82
N GLU A 177 -8.40 -17.17 11.50
CA GLU A 177 -9.18 -16.93 10.29
C GLU A 177 -10.21 -15.82 10.55
N LEU A 178 -10.13 -14.78 9.73
CA LEU A 178 -11.15 -13.74 9.59
C LEU A 178 -12.45 -14.40 9.09
N GLN A 179 -13.31 -14.82 10.01
CA GLN A 179 -14.70 -15.13 9.65
C GLN A 179 -15.44 -13.79 9.52
N ILE A 180 -15.78 -13.42 8.30
CA ILE A 180 -16.74 -12.36 8.01
C ILE A 180 -18.11 -13.02 8.17
N GLU A 181 -18.82 -12.69 9.23
CA GLU A 181 -20.26 -12.95 9.31
C GLU A 181 -20.97 -11.90 8.46
N ASP A 182 -21.85 -12.36 7.56
CA ASP A 182 -22.72 -11.57 6.69
C ASP A 182 -23.68 -10.64 7.47
#